data_8a2afcd54bd4871f0cf363a7e98ca81c
#
_entry.id   8a2afcd54bd4871f0cf363a7e98ca81c
#
_cell.length_a   1.000
_cell.length_b   1.000
_cell.length_c   1.000
_cell.angle_alpha   90.00
_cell.angle_beta   90.00
_cell.angle_gamma   90.00
#
_symmetry.space_group_name_H-M   'P 1'
#
loop_
_entity.id
_entity.type
_entity.pdbx_description
1 polymer ?
#
loop_
_entity_poly.entity_id
_entity_poly.type
_entity_poly.pdbx_seq_one_letter_code
_entity_poly.pdbx_strand_id
1 'polypeptide(L)'
;MNMNGKTVIVTGASSGIGKAAAEQLKAKGANVVIIGRDPERTKAVGEALNAPYYTADFTDLAQVRELGEKLHAAYPHIDVLINNAGGIYRDKREVTVDGNERTFQTCHLAHFLLTNILLDTLIESKASIINTSSVGAAGLSKLDIHDLNLEKKYANTIAYGNAKLEVTLFAKEFNRRYGKLGVNMVSFHPGNVLTNFASEADGFIHSMYSLALKSKIMQALFAMIGPEEGADTLVWLATTEPGKDWQPGNYYYKRRITKTHKLADNPVVAKSLWEQSEKLCGVTYPVL
;
A
#
# COMPACT_ATOMS: atom_id res chain seq x y z
N MET A 1 19.22 0.74 9.98
CA MET A 1 19.84 -0.59 9.69
C MET A 1 20.66 -0.55 8.42
N ASN A 2 21.69 -1.36 8.33
CA ASN A 2 22.32 -1.66 7.05
C ASN A 2 21.36 -2.51 6.21
N MET A 3 21.14 -2.14 4.94
CA MET A 3 20.23 -2.87 4.05
C MET A 3 20.95 -3.92 3.19
N ASN A 4 22.27 -4.09 3.35
CA ASN A 4 23.02 -5.08 2.60
C ASN A 4 22.46 -6.50 2.82
N GLY A 5 22.11 -7.17 1.73
CA GLY A 5 21.53 -8.51 1.74
C GLY A 5 20.07 -8.60 2.16
N LYS A 6 19.43 -7.49 2.53
CA LYS A 6 18.00 -7.45 2.90
C LYS A 6 17.10 -7.55 1.67
N THR A 7 16.15 -8.46 1.68
CA THR A 7 15.14 -8.61 0.62
C THR A 7 13.97 -7.67 0.87
N VAL A 8 13.70 -6.77 -0.08
CA VAL A 8 12.62 -5.80 -0.01
C VAL A 8 11.71 -5.92 -1.23
N ILE A 9 10.47 -6.30 -1.03
CA ILE A 9 9.45 -6.41 -2.09
C ILE A 9 8.63 -5.12 -2.11
N VAL A 10 8.52 -4.47 -3.30
CA VAL A 10 7.81 -3.19 -3.45
C VAL A 10 6.72 -3.30 -4.50
N THR A 11 5.46 -3.17 -4.09
CA THR A 11 4.32 -3.11 -5.02
C THR A 11 4.10 -1.69 -5.54
N GLY A 12 3.65 -1.55 -6.79
CA GLY A 12 3.48 -0.26 -7.44
C GLY A 12 4.82 0.47 -7.69
N ALA A 13 5.90 -0.29 -7.88
CA ALA A 13 7.26 0.23 -8.01
C ALA A 13 7.65 0.64 -9.44
N SER A 14 6.74 0.56 -10.42
CA SER A 14 6.99 1.00 -11.79
C SER A 14 6.95 2.52 -11.98
N SER A 15 6.52 3.28 -10.96
CA SER A 15 6.45 4.76 -11.00
C SER A 15 6.30 5.37 -9.60
N GLY A 16 6.35 6.71 -9.53
CA GLY A 16 6.00 7.49 -8.34
C GLY A 16 6.77 7.09 -7.08
N ILE A 17 6.07 7.06 -5.94
CA ILE A 17 6.65 6.81 -4.61
C ILE A 17 7.29 5.41 -4.53
N GLY A 18 6.64 4.40 -5.09
CA GLY A 18 7.17 3.03 -5.07
C GLY A 18 8.49 2.91 -5.82
N LYS A 19 8.62 3.55 -6.99
CA LYS A 19 9.88 3.61 -7.74
C LYS A 19 10.96 4.34 -6.96
N ALA A 20 10.65 5.55 -6.46
CA ALA A 20 11.60 6.35 -5.68
C ALA A 20 12.08 5.61 -4.41
N ALA A 21 11.17 4.90 -3.73
CA ALA A 21 11.53 4.06 -2.58
C ALA A 21 12.45 2.90 -2.98
N ALA A 22 12.15 2.19 -4.09
CA ALA A 22 12.98 1.10 -4.58
C ALA A 22 14.39 1.59 -4.94
N GLU A 23 14.51 2.74 -5.61
CA GLU A 23 15.79 3.37 -5.94
C GLU A 23 16.59 3.71 -4.68
N GLN A 24 15.97 4.36 -3.69
CA GLN A 24 16.63 4.73 -2.44
C GLN A 24 17.04 3.52 -1.60
N LEU A 25 16.22 2.46 -1.56
CA LEU A 25 16.52 1.22 -0.84
C LEU A 25 17.64 0.43 -1.54
N LYS A 26 17.63 0.37 -2.87
CA LYS A 26 18.72 -0.22 -3.67
C LYS A 26 20.05 0.50 -3.41
N ALA A 27 20.06 1.82 -3.40
CA ALA A 27 21.23 2.62 -3.11
C ALA A 27 21.77 2.40 -1.67
N LYS A 28 20.94 1.91 -0.74
CA LYS A 28 21.33 1.51 0.62
C LYS A 28 21.77 0.03 0.73
N GLY A 29 21.85 -0.69 -0.40
CA GLY A 29 22.34 -2.07 -0.48
C GLY A 29 21.25 -3.14 -0.42
N ALA A 30 19.97 -2.80 -0.44
CA ALA A 30 18.87 -3.77 -0.43
C ALA A 30 18.80 -4.57 -1.76
N ASN A 31 18.39 -5.83 -1.64
CA ASN A 31 17.91 -6.64 -2.75
C ASN A 31 16.43 -6.30 -2.99
N VAL A 32 16.18 -5.32 -3.86
CA VAL A 32 14.81 -4.88 -4.16
C VAL A 32 14.16 -5.79 -5.20
N VAL A 33 12.87 -6.08 -5.03
CA VAL A 33 12.02 -6.80 -5.98
C VAL A 33 10.91 -5.86 -6.43
N ILE A 34 10.82 -5.63 -7.74
CA ILE A 34 9.95 -4.63 -8.35
C ILE A 34 8.64 -5.28 -8.79
N ILE A 35 7.51 -4.79 -8.26
CA ILE A 35 6.18 -5.24 -8.72
C ILE A 35 5.42 -4.05 -9.29
N GLY A 36 4.90 -4.22 -10.51
CA GLY A 36 4.09 -3.22 -11.18
C GLY A 36 2.98 -3.82 -12.03
N ARG A 37 2.04 -3.00 -12.49
CA ARG A 37 0.96 -3.43 -13.38
C ARG A 37 1.38 -3.39 -14.85
N ASP A 38 2.06 -2.34 -15.26
CA ASP A 38 2.47 -2.11 -16.63
C ASP A 38 3.77 -2.88 -16.92
N PRO A 39 3.78 -3.85 -17.86
CA PRO A 39 4.93 -4.70 -18.11
C PRO A 39 6.17 -3.93 -18.54
N GLU A 40 6.02 -2.98 -19.47
CA GLU A 40 7.15 -2.24 -20.05
C GLU A 40 7.80 -1.33 -19.00
N ARG A 41 7.00 -0.57 -18.27
CA ARG A 41 7.52 0.29 -17.19
C ARG A 41 8.13 -0.50 -16.05
N THR A 42 7.52 -1.63 -15.69
CA THR A 42 8.04 -2.50 -14.61
C THR A 42 9.37 -3.11 -15.00
N LYS A 43 9.47 -3.62 -16.23
CA LYS A 43 10.72 -4.12 -16.82
C LYS A 43 11.80 -3.04 -16.83
N ALA A 44 11.49 -1.86 -17.37
CA ALA A 44 12.45 -0.75 -17.45
C ALA A 44 13.03 -0.36 -16.09
N VAL A 45 12.21 -0.32 -15.01
CA VAL A 45 12.70 -0.05 -13.65
C VAL A 45 13.52 -1.21 -13.12
N GLY A 46 13.09 -2.46 -13.33
CA GLY A 46 13.84 -3.65 -12.92
C GLY A 46 15.24 -3.69 -13.54
N GLU A 47 15.33 -3.48 -14.86
CA GLU A 47 16.60 -3.43 -15.59
C GLU A 47 17.49 -2.27 -15.12
N ALA A 48 16.93 -1.06 -14.98
CA ALA A 48 17.68 0.11 -14.50
C ALA A 48 18.29 -0.09 -13.10
N LEU A 49 17.60 -0.84 -12.24
CA LEU A 49 18.05 -1.14 -10.88
C LEU A 49 18.84 -2.46 -10.77
N ASN A 50 19.01 -3.19 -11.87
CA ASN A 50 19.51 -4.57 -11.84
C ASN A 50 18.78 -5.37 -10.73
N ALA A 51 17.45 -5.44 -10.82
CA ALA A 51 16.56 -6.01 -9.82
C ALA A 51 15.54 -6.95 -10.47
N PRO A 52 15.18 -8.07 -9.83
CA PRO A 52 14.04 -8.89 -10.24
C PRO A 52 12.77 -8.08 -10.33
N TYR A 53 11.92 -8.40 -11.31
CA TYR A 53 10.64 -7.72 -11.48
C TYR A 53 9.53 -8.70 -11.85
N TYR A 54 8.31 -8.36 -11.43
CA TYR A 54 7.09 -9.14 -11.68
C TYR A 54 5.95 -8.19 -12.06
N THR A 55 5.03 -8.71 -12.87
CA THR A 55 3.83 -7.97 -13.26
C THR A 55 2.58 -8.65 -12.74
N ALA A 56 1.66 -7.86 -12.19
CA ALA A 56 0.32 -8.29 -11.82
C ALA A 56 -0.65 -7.11 -11.83
N ASP A 57 -1.86 -7.33 -12.33
CA ASP A 57 -2.96 -6.36 -12.19
C ASP A 57 -3.73 -6.66 -10.90
N PHE A 58 -3.73 -5.71 -9.98
CA PHE A 58 -4.40 -5.85 -8.69
C PHE A 58 -5.94 -5.70 -8.79
N THR A 59 -6.46 -5.44 -9.98
CA THR A 59 -7.89 -5.55 -10.27
C THR A 59 -8.33 -7.00 -10.56
N ASP A 60 -7.39 -7.96 -10.50
CA ASP A 60 -7.60 -9.39 -10.69
C ASP A 60 -6.90 -10.16 -9.56
N LEU A 61 -7.65 -10.69 -8.62
CA LEU A 61 -7.13 -11.42 -7.47
C LEU A 61 -6.45 -12.75 -7.87
N ALA A 62 -6.79 -13.32 -9.03
CA ALA A 62 -6.09 -14.51 -9.52
C ALA A 62 -4.64 -14.18 -9.89
N GLN A 63 -4.38 -13.03 -10.52
CA GLN A 63 -3.02 -12.58 -10.80
C GLN A 63 -2.25 -12.24 -9.50
N VAL A 64 -2.93 -11.68 -8.49
CA VAL A 64 -2.31 -11.44 -7.18
C VAL A 64 -1.92 -12.75 -6.50
N ARG A 65 -2.76 -13.78 -6.61
CA ARG A 65 -2.48 -15.11 -6.08
C ARG A 65 -1.27 -15.74 -6.77
N GLU A 66 -1.28 -15.77 -8.10
CA GLU A 66 -0.14 -16.29 -8.88
C GLU A 66 1.17 -15.55 -8.55
N LEU A 67 1.12 -14.22 -8.41
CA LEU A 67 2.25 -13.41 -7.98
C LEU A 67 2.73 -13.83 -6.59
N GLY A 68 1.81 -13.96 -5.62
CA GLY A 68 2.14 -14.36 -4.25
C GLY A 68 2.82 -15.72 -4.19
N GLU A 69 2.31 -16.71 -4.93
CA GLU A 69 2.90 -18.05 -5.04
C GLU A 69 4.31 -18.03 -5.65
N LYS A 70 4.51 -17.25 -6.71
CA LYS A 70 5.84 -17.05 -7.33
C LYS A 70 6.83 -16.41 -6.35
N LEU A 71 6.39 -15.40 -5.60
CA LEU A 71 7.23 -14.72 -4.61
C LEU A 71 7.55 -15.63 -3.43
N HIS A 72 6.57 -16.39 -2.94
CA HIS A 72 6.78 -17.36 -1.86
C HIS A 72 7.80 -18.44 -2.24
N ALA A 73 7.71 -18.96 -3.48
CA ALA A 73 8.67 -19.94 -3.97
C ALA A 73 10.08 -19.37 -4.21
N ALA A 74 10.17 -18.11 -4.66
CA ALA A 74 11.45 -17.48 -5.04
C ALA A 74 12.20 -16.86 -3.86
N TYR A 75 11.49 -16.45 -2.80
CA TYR A 75 12.06 -15.69 -1.68
C TYR A 75 11.75 -16.36 -0.34
N PRO A 76 12.60 -17.30 0.11
CA PRO A 76 12.42 -17.97 1.41
C PRO A 76 12.64 -17.02 2.60
N HIS A 77 13.15 -15.81 2.36
CA HIS A 77 13.34 -14.78 3.36
C HIS A 77 12.98 -13.40 2.80
N ILE A 78 12.07 -12.69 3.47
CA ILE A 78 11.58 -11.36 3.09
C ILE A 78 11.70 -10.46 4.31
N ASP A 79 12.62 -9.49 4.26
CA ASP A 79 12.82 -8.57 5.38
C ASP A 79 11.78 -7.45 5.40
N VAL A 80 11.35 -6.97 4.22
CA VAL A 80 10.38 -5.89 4.11
C VAL A 80 9.42 -6.15 2.96
N LEU A 81 8.11 -6.07 3.25
CA LEU A 81 7.05 -6.02 2.24
C LEU A 81 6.43 -4.62 2.22
N ILE A 82 6.48 -3.96 1.06
CA ILE A 82 5.92 -2.62 0.87
C ILE A 82 4.65 -2.71 0.01
N ASN A 83 3.51 -2.61 0.66
CA ASN A 83 2.18 -2.55 0.08
C ASN A 83 1.89 -1.09 -0.34
N ASN A 84 2.35 -0.71 -1.55
CA ASN A 84 2.27 0.66 -2.01
C ASN A 84 1.38 0.82 -3.26
N ALA A 85 1.14 -0.22 -4.04
CA ALA A 85 0.27 -0.15 -5.23
C ALA A 85 -1.12 0.42 -4.89
N GLY A 86 -1.67 1.20 -5.81
CA GLY A 86 -2.99 1.79 -5.68
C GLY A 86 -3.08 3.18 -6.31
N GLY A 87 -4.29 3.70 -6.38
CA GLY A 87 -4.58 4.99 -6.98
C GLY A 87 -5.99 5.45 -6.65
N ILE A 88 -6.36 6.59 -7.22
CA ILE A 88 -7.75 7.04 -7.29
C ILE A 88 -8.22 6.86 -8.72
N TYR A 89 -9.43 6.36 -8.89
CA TYR A 89 -10.00 6.00 -10.18
C TYR A 89 -11.18 6.91 -10.54
N ARG A 90 -11.95 6.54 -11.58
CA ARG A 90 -12.99 7.37 -12.17
C ARG A 90 -14.12 7.71 -11.21
N ASP A 91 -14.88 8.75 -11.53
CA ASP A 91 -16.06 9.19 -10.78
C ASP A 91 -17.23 8.20 -10.89
N LYS A 92 -17.22 7.34 -11.91
CA LYS A 92 -18.17 6.24 -12.05
C LYS A 92 -17.64 4.99 -11.34
N ARG A 93 -18.47 4.35 -10.52
CA ARG A 93 -18.14 3.09 -9.87
C ARG A 93 -17.77 2.02 -10.91
N GLU A 94 -16.58 1.47 -10.78
CA GLU A 94 -16.08 0.35 -11.58
C GLU A 94 -16.00 -0.89 -10.69
N VAL A 95 -16.36 -2.04 -11.25
CA VAL A 95 -16.32 -3.34 -10.57
C VAL A 95 -15.27 -4.20 -11.24
N THR A 96 -14.45 -4.84 -10.45
CA THR A 96 -13.37 -5.74 -10.90
C THR A 96 -13.95 -7.07 -11.39
N VAL A 97 -13.11 -7.91 -11.98
CA VAL A 97 -13.49 -9.28 -12.39
C VAL A 97 -13.90 -10.14 -11.20
N ASP A 98 -13.48 -9.79 -10.00
CA ASP A 98 -13.81 -10.49 -8.74
C ASP A 98 -15.09 -9.94 -8.08
N GLY A 99 -15.78 -8.96 -8.71
CA GLY A 99 -17.02 -8.39 -8.21
C GLY A 99 -16.86 -7.27 -7.17
N ASN A 100 -15.64 -6.81 -6.89
CA ASN A 100 -15.37 -5.77 -5.90
C ASN A 100 -15.25 -4.38 -6.52
N GLU A 101 -15.50 -3.33 -5.71
CA GLU A 101 -15.20 -1.95 -6.13
C GLU A 101 -13.69 -1.82 -6.38
N ARG A 102 -13.34 -1.18 -7.48
CA ARG A 102 -11.97 -1.15 -8.02
C ARG A 102 -10.94 -0.57 -7.05
N THR A 103 -11.26 0.52 -6.34
CA THR A 103 -10.33 1.17 -5.41
C THR A 103 -10.14 0.31 -4.16
N PHE A 104 -11.24 -0.21 -3.63
CA PHE A 104 -11.24 -1.14 -2.50
C PHE A 104 -10.37 -2.36 -2.79
N GLN A 105 -10.59 -3.01 -3.95
CA GLN A 105 -9.79 -4.18 -4.30
C GLN A 105 -8.32 -3.83 -4.50
N THR A 106 -8.02 -2.82 -5.31
CA THR A 106 -6.63 -2.51 -5.68
C THR A 106 -5.80 -2.03 -4.49
N CYS A 107 -6.39 -1.18 -3.63
CA CYS A 107 -5.65 -0.58 -2.51
C CYS A 107 -5.64 -1.44 -1.26
N HIS A 108 -6.66 -2.30 -1.05
CA HIS A 108 -6.79 -3.09 0.19
C HIS A 108 -6.81 -4.60 -0.06
N LEU A 109 -7.81 -5.16 -0.76
CA LEU A 109 -7.97 -6.62 -0.86
C LEU A 109 -6.78 -7.32 -1.52
N ALA A 110 -6.20 -6.73 -2.56
CA ALA A 110 -5.03 -7.29 -3.24
C ALA A 110 -3.81 -7.38 -2.30
N HIS A 111 -3.57 -6.37 -1.48
CA HIS A 111 -2.50 -6.39 -0.50
C HIS A 111 -2.81 -7.32 0.68
N PHE A 112 -4.08 -7.40 1.08
CA PHE A 112 -4.53 -8.36 2.08
C PHE A 112 -4.25 -9.79 1.62
N LEU A 113 -4.63 -10.14 0.40
CA LEU A 113 -4.38 -11.46 -0.20
C LEU A 113 -2.89 -11.75 -0.34
N LEU A 114 -2.10 -10.81 -0.90
CA LEU A 114 -0.66 -10.98 -1.07
C LEU A 114 0.05 -11.22 0.26
N THR A 115 -0.32 -10.44 1.30
CA THR A 115 0.23 -10.60 2.64
C THR A 115 -0.14 -11.96 3.25
N ASN A 116 -1.36 -12.46 2.99
CA ASN A 116 -1.78 -13.79 3.45
C ASN A 116 -0.93 -14.91 2.85
N ILE A 117 -0.73 -14.87 1.53
CA ILE A 117 0.05 -15.92 0.83
C ILE A 117 1.51 -15.94 1.31
N LEU A 118 2.07 -14.78 1.65
CA LEU A 118 3.45 -14.65 2.12
C LEU A 118 3.57 -14.78 3.65
N LEU A 119 2.48 -15.01 4.39
CA LEU A 119 2.44 -14.85 5.84
C LEU A 119 3.49 -15.67 6.57
N ASP A 120 3.64 -16.95 6.25
CA ASP A 120 4.61 -17.85 6.92
C ASP A 120 6.04 -17.32 6.72
N THR A 121 6.40 -16.97 5.49
CA THR A 121 7.71 -16.37 5.18
C THR A 121 7.92 -15.06 5.93
N LEU A 122 6.90 -14.19 6.01
CA LEU A 122 6.97 -12.91 6.71
C LEU A 122 7.13 -13.09 8.24
N ILE A 123 6.47 -14.09 8.83
CA ILE A 123 6.61 -14.42 10.25
C ILE A 123 8.00 -14.97 10.54
N GLU A 124 8.47 -15.96 9.78
CA GLU A 124 9.79 -16.56 9.93
C GLU A 124 10.91 -15.53 9.79
N SER A 125 10.74 -14.59 8.86
CA SER A 125 11.67 -13.50 8.63
C SER A 125 11.58 -12.38 9.67
N LYS A 126 10.58 -12.35 10.54
CA LYS A 126 10.23 -11.21 11.41
C LYS A 126 10.14 -9.90 10.63
N ALA A 127 9.48 -9.97 9.49
CA ALA A 127 9.44 -8.93 8.49
C ALA A 127 8.76 -7.64 9.00
N SER A 128 9.14 -6.52 8.38
CA SER A 128 8.39 -5.26 8.44
C SER A 128 7.47 -5.13 7.24
N ILE A 129 6.18 -4.91 7.47
CA ILE A 129 5.18 -4.69 6.43
C ILE A 129 4.75 -3.22 6.46
N ILE A 130 4.92 -2.51 5.35
CA ILE A 130 4.69 -1.07 5.29
C ILE A 130 3.58 -0.78 4.28
N ASN A 131 2.49 -0.21 4.77
CA ASN A 131 1.30 0.08 3.97
C ASN A 131 1.22 1.57 3.63
N THR A 132 1.15 1.91 2.35
CA THR A 132 0.93 3.29 1.88
C THR A 132 -0.52 3.68 2.01
N SER A 133 -0.83 4.44 3.05
CA SER A 133 -2.12 5.07 3.29
C SER A 133 -2.14 6.51 2.70
N SER A 134 -3.00 7.39 3.19
CA SER A 134 -3.16 8.77 2.72
C SER A 134 -3.80 9.66 3.78
N VAL A 135 -3.58 10.97 3.70
CA VAL A 135 -4.39 11.95 4.42
C VAL A 135 -5.88 11.82 4.09
N GLY A 136 -6.20 11.27 2.91
CA GLY A 136 -7.57 10.94 2.51
C GLY A 136 -8.29 9.99 3.49
N ALA A 137 -7.55 9.10 4.16
CA ALA A 137 -8.10 8.25 5.22
C ALA A 137 -8.77 9.06 6.35
N ALA A 138 -8.22 10.21 6.71
CA ALA A 138 -8.75 11.09 7.76
C ALA A 138 -9.88 12.00 7.26
N GLY A 139 -9.71 12.57 6.05
CA GLY A 139 -10.58 13.67 5.58
C GLY A 139 -11.70 13.25 4.63
N LEU A 140 -11.53 12.15 3.87
CA LEU A 140 -12.47 11.75 2.82
C LEU A 140 -13.28 10.50 3.17
N SER A 141 -12.80 9.68 4.12
CA SER A 141 -13.45 8.42 4.47
C SER A 141 -14.83 8.64 5.08
N LYS A 142 -15.77 7.81 4.63
CA LYS A 142 -17.12 7.62 5.20
C LYS A 142 -17.41 6.12 5.28
N LEU A 143 -16.45 5.37 5.83
CA LEU A 143 -16.49 3.92 5.87
C LEU A 143 -17.75 3.41 6.56
N ASP A 144 -18.55 2.66 5.82
CA ASP A 144 -19.63 1.80 6.30
C ASP A 144 -19.17 0.34 6.12
N ILE A 145 -18.98 -0.36 7.23
CA ILE A 145 -18.54 -1.75 7.22
C ILE A 145 -19.56 -2.72 6.60
N HIS A 146 -20.79 -2.27 6.42
CA HIS A 146 -21.87 -3.03 5.77
C HIS A 146 -22.01 -2.70 4.27
N ASP A 147 -21.15 -1.82 3.74
CA ASP A 147 -21.14 -1.43 2.33
C ASP A 147 -19.72 -1.08 1.86
N LEU A 148 -18.78 -2.02 2.01
CA LEU A 148 -17.38 -1.86 1.60
C LEU A 148 -17.23 -1.59 0.11
N ASN A 149 -18.12 -2.14 -0.69
CA ASN A 149 -18.15 -1.99 -2.15
C ASN A 149 -18.87 -0.71 -2.64
N LEU A 150 -19.35 0.15 -1.72
CA LEU A 150 -20.06 1.39 -2.06
C LEU A 150 -21.18 1.19 -3.09
N GLU A 151 -22.02 0.17 -2.89
CA GLU A 151 -23.13 -0.16 -3.78
C GLU A 151 -24.29 0.81 -3.66
N LYS A 152 -24.52 1.35 -2.45
CA LYS A 152 -25.63 2.28 -2.18
C LYS A 152 -25.34 3.69 -2.70
N LYS A 153 -24.11 4.19 -2.52
CA LYS A 153 -23.73 5.54 -2.94
C LYS A 153 -22.22 5.59 -3.19
N TYR A 154 -21.82 5.92 -4.41
CA TYR A 154 -20.44 6.03 -4.82
C TYR A 154 -19.98 7.48 -5.00
N ALA A 155 -18.75 7.73 -4.61
CA ALA A 155 -17.93 8.85 -5.03
C ALA A 155 -16.46 8.39 -4.95
N ASN A 156 -15.67 8.66 -5.99
CA ASN A 156 -14.28 8.20 -6.06
C ASN A 156 -13.41 8.69 -4.89
N THR A 157 -13.68 9.90 -4.39
CA THR A 157 -13.00 10.46 -3.20
C THR A 157 -13.35 9.69 -1.93
N ILE A 158 -14.60 9.23 -1.79
CA ILE A 158 -15.02 8.40 -0.65
C ILE A 158 -14.42 7.02 -0.79
N ALA A 159 -14.46 6.39 -1.98
CA ALA A 159 -13.84 5.09 -2.24
C ALA A 159 -12.34 5.12 -1.88
N TYR A 160 -11.63 6.14 -2.34
CA TYR A 160 -10.22 6.31 -2.02
C TYR A 160 -9.98 6.54 -0.51
N GLY A 161 -10.76 7.42 0.12
CA GLY A 161 -10.66 7.68 1.55
C GLY A 161 -10.92 6.42 2.39
N ASN A 162 -11.95 5.64 2.04
CA ASN A 162 -12.28 4.38 2.68
C ASN A 162 -11.14 3.37 2.52
N ALA A 163 -10.66 3.12 1.28
CA ALA A 163 -9.59 2.19 1.02
C ALA A 163 -8.31 2.54 1.80
N LYS A 164 -7.98 3.83 1.95
CA LYS A 164 -6.81 4.26 2.73
C LYS A 164 -7.01 4.19 4.25
N LEU A 165 -8.25 4.25 4.74
CA LEU A 165 -8.58 3.92 6.12
C LEU A 165 -8.52 2.40 6.37
N GLU A 166 -9.02 1.59 5.44
CA GLU A 166 -8.98 0.12 5.50
C GLU A 166 -7.55 -0.41 5.58
N VAL A 167 -6.63 0.18 4.82
CA VAL A 167 -5.18 -0.09 4.91
C VAL A 167 -4.62 0.17 6.32
N THR A 168 -5.12 1.20 7.00
CA THR A 168 -4.71 1.52 8.38
C THR A 168 -5.32 0.55 9.39
N LEU A 169 -6.61 0.21 9.22
CA LEU A 169 -7.30 -0.80 10.03
C LEU A 169 -6.64 -2.18 9.88
N PHE A 170 -6.24 -2.54 8.66
CA PHE A 170 -5.50 -3.77 8.38
C PHE A 170 -4.20 -3.82 9.17
N ALA A 171 -3.40 -2.74 9.19
CA ALA A 171 -2.16 -2.70 9.95
C ALA A 171 -2.38 -2.91 11.46
N LYS A 172 -3.43 -2.32 12.03
CA LYS A 172 -3.75 -2.48 13.45
C LYS A 172 -4.19 -3.90 13.80
N GLU A 173 -5.11 -4.46 13.01
CA GLU A 173 -5.62 -5.82 13.25
C GLU A 173 -4.53 -6.87 13.01
N PHE A 174 -3.67 -6.68 12.00
CA PHE A 174 -2.53 -7.55 11.75
C PHE A 174 -1.60 -7.63 12.97
N ASN A 175 -1.21 -6.49 13.54
CA ASN A 175 -0.33 -6.48 14.71
C ASN A 175 -1.01 -7.06 15.96
N ARG A 176 -2.33 -6.88 16.12
CA ARG A 176 -3.08 -7.50 17.20
C ARG A 176 -3.03 -9.05 17.13
N ARG A 177 -3.03 -9.60 15.91
CA ARG A 177 -2.99 -11.05 15.66
C ARG A 177 -1.57 -11.60 15.71
N TYR A 178 -0.64 -10.97 14.99
CA TYR A 178 0.67 -11.54 14.67
C TYR A 178 1.87 -10.77 15.26
N GLY A 179 1.69 -9.59 15.80
CA GLY A 179 2.80 -8.76 16.30
C GLY A 179 3.66 -9.44 17.37
N LYS A 180 3.06 -10.32 18.19
CA LYS A 180 3.80 -11.11 19.20
C LYS A 180 4.77 -12.13 18.61
N LEU A 181 4.62 -12.47 17.34
CA LEU A 181 5.52 -13.37 16.59
C LEU A 181 6.74 -12.62 16.01
N GLY A 182 6.81 -11.31 16.20
CA GLY A 182 7.92 -10.48 15.75
C GLY A 182 7.76 -9.91 14.34
N VAL A 183 6.71 -10.30 13.58
CA VAL A 183 6.33 -9.65 12.32
C VAL A 183 5.54 -8.39 12.63
N ASN A 184 5.84 -7.28 11.95
CA ASN A 184 5.29 -5.98 12.29
C ASN A 184 4.70 -5.28 11.07
N MET A 185 3.52 -4.68 11.23
CA MET A 185 2.88 -3.91 10.16
C MET A 185 2.65 -2.45 10.60
N VAL A 186 2.83 -1.52 9.68
CA VAL A 186 2.67 -0.08 9.91
C VAL A 186 2.02 0.56 8.70
N SER A 187 1.31 1.66 8.90
CA SER A 187 0.79 2.49 7.82
C SER A 187 1.37 3.91 7.88
N PHE A 188 1.50 4.53 6.72
CA PHE A 188 1.94 5.93 6.63
C PHE A 188 1.25 6.65 5.49
N HIS A 189 1.28 7.99 5.51
CA HIS A 189 0.95 8.77 4.32
C HIS A 189 2.16 9.58 3.84
N PRO A 190 2.35 9.65 2.51
CA PRO A 190 3.55 10.26 1.94
C PRO A 190 3.50 11.80 1.85
N GLY A 191 2.38 12.43 2.13
CA GLY A 191 2.09 13.82 1.80
C GLY A 191 1.32 13.96 0.49
N ASN A 192 1.24 15.19 -0.03
CA ASN A 192 0.65 15.46 -1.35
C ASN A 192 1.72 15.29 -2.42
N VAL A 193 1.87 14.08 -2.93
CA VAL A 193 2.96 13.74 -3.84
C VAL A 193 2.54 13.91 -5.30
N LEU A 194 3.36 14.59 -6.08
CA LEU A 194 3.19 14.77 -7.51
C LEU A 194 3.54 13.48 -8.24
N THR A 195 2.54 12.63 -8.48
CA THR A 195 2.68 11.33 -9.15
C THR A 195 1.52 11.08 -10.10
N ASN A 196 1.59 9.99 -10.85
CA ASN A 196 0.51 9.56 -11.73
C ASN A 196 -0.64 8.84 -10.99
N PHE A 197 -0.73 8.94 -9.65
CA PHE A 197 -1.73 8.20 -8.86
C PHE A 197 -3.19 8.57 -9.21
N ALA A 198 -3.41 9.76 -9.75
CA ALA A 198 -4.70 10.25 -10.21
C ALA A 198 -4.82 10.29 -11.75
N SER A 199 -3.96 9.57 -12.49
CA SER A 199 -3.97 9.58 -13.95
C SER A 199 -5.23 8.95 -14.56
N GLU A 200 -5.88 8.06 -13.81
CA GLU A 200 -7.13 7.41 -14.20
C GLU A 200 -8.36 8.04 -13.51
N ALA A 201 -8.16 9.10 -12.71
CA ALA A 201 -9.27 9.84 -12.11
C ALA A 201 -9.93 10.77 -13.14
N ASP A 202 -11.18 11.12 -12.87
CA ASP A 202 -11.93 12.14 -13.60
C ASP A 202 -12.15 13.38 -12.71
N GLY A 203 -12.80 14.41 -13.28
CA GLY A 203 -13.32 15.55 -12.54
C GLY A 203 -12.25 16.46 -11.91
N PHE A 204 -12.57 17.00 -10.75
CA PHE A 204 -11.76 18.02 -10.07
C PHE A 204 -10.35 17.51 -9.68
N ILE A 205 -10.24 16.28 -9.21
CA ILE A 205 -8.95 15.71 -8.78
C ILE A 205 -8.01 15.57 -9.96
N HIS A 206 -8.50 15.02 -11.09
CA HIS A 206 -7.71 14.95 -12.32
C HIS A 206 -7.23 16.33 -12.76
N SER A 207 -8.13 17.31 -12.80
CA SER A 207 -7.83 18.68 -13.20
C SER A 207 -6.80 19.33 -12.28
N MET A 208 -6.92 19.15 -10.96
CA MET A 208 -5.98 19.66 -9.97
C MET A 208 -4.58 19.06 -10.15
N TYR A 209 -4.46 17.75 -10.28
CA TYR A 209 -3.18 17.08 -10.50
C TYR A 209 -2.56 17.43 -11.87
N SER A 210 -3.38 17.45 -12.92
CA SER A 210 -2.93 17.85 -14.27
C SER A 210 -2.40 19.28 -14.31
N LEU A 211 -3.05 20.20 -13.60
CA LEU A 211 -2.60 21.59 -13.48
C LEU A 211 -1.32 21.69 -12.64
N ALA A 212 -1.24 20.95 -11.54
CA ALA A 212 -0.04 20.92 -10.69
C ALA A 212 1.18 20.34 -11.45
N LEU A 213 0.98 19.34 -12.31
CA LEU A 213 2.05 18.80 -13.17
C LEU A 213 2.64 19.86 -14.12
N LYS A 214 1.85 20.87 -14.51
CA LYS A 214 2.24 21.91 -15.48
C LYS A 214 2.70 23.23 -14.85
N SER A 215 2.48 23.45 -13.56
CA SER A 215 2.70 24.75 -12.91
C SER A 215 3.33 24.65 -11.52
N LYS A 216 4.56 25.19 -11.39
CA LYS A 216 5.25 25.29 -10.08
C LYS A 216 4.47 26.12 -9.06
N ILE A 217 3.67 27.10 -9.48
CA ILE A 217 2.84 27.91 -8.61
C ILE A 217 1.73 27.04 -8.01
N MET A 218 1.10 26.20 -8.83
CA MET A 218 0.08 25.26 -8.35
C MET A 218 0.68 24.18 -7.45
N GLN A 219 1.90 23.71 -7.73
CA GLN A 219 2.60 22.78 -6.83
C GLN A 219 2.80 23.40 -5.45
N ALA A 220 3.24 24.65 -5.38
CA ALA A 220 3.41 25.38 -4.13
C ALA A 220 2.06 25.61 -3.41
N LEU A 221 1.00 26.00 -4.13
CA LEU A 221 -0.32 26.25 -3.57
C LEU A 221 -0.93 24.98 -2.92
N PHE A 222 -0.73 23.82 -3.54
CA PHE A 222 -1.21 22.53 -3.02
C PHE A 222 -0.17 21.81 -2.15
N ALA A 223 0.93 22.46 -1.78
CA ALA A 223 2.03 21.86 -1.02
C ALA A 223 2.45 20.49 -1.61
N MET A 224 2.56 20.41 -2.93
CA MET A 224 2.97 19.20 -3.64
C MET A 224 4.47 18.99 -3.51
N ILE A 225 4.86 17.76 -3.21
CA ILE A 225 6.25 17.31 -3.08
C ILE A 225 6.59 16.31 -4.19
N GLY A 226 7.88 16.11 -4.45
CA GLY A 226 8.35 15.10 -5.40
C GLY A 226 8.22 13.67 -4.84
N PRO A 227 8.28 12.64 -5.73
CA PRO A 227 8.24 11.24 -5.32
C PRO A 227 9.35 10.86 -4.34
N GLU A 228 10.54 11.44 -4.49
CA GLU A 228 11.71 11.19 -3.64
C GLU A 228 11.45 11.64 -2.19
N GLU A 229 10.89 12.83 -2.01
CA GLU A 229 10.49 13.34 -0.70
C GLU A 229 9.29 12.55 -0.15
N GLY A 230 8.33 12.18 -1.02
CA GLY A 230 7.19 11.34 -0.65
C GLY A 230 7.59 9.95 -0.16
N ALA A 231 8.71 9.42 -0.64
CA ALA A 231 9.26 8.13 -0.21
C ALA A 231 10.02 8.20 1.13
N ASP A 232 10.34 9.38 1.66
CA ASP A 232 11.20 9.55 2.83
C ASP A 232 10.72 8.77 4.07
N THR A 233 9.46 8.92 4.45
CA THR A 233 8.89 8.20 5.61
C THR A 233 8.84 6.69 5.36
N LEU A 234 8.52 6.25 4.15
CA LEU A 234 8.53 4.84 3.76
C LEU A 234 9.93 4.23 3.90
N VAL A 235 10.93 4.88 3.32
CA VAL A 235 12.33 4.43 3.38
C VAL A 235 12.83 4.41 4.81
N TRP A 236 12.49 5.43 5.61
CA TRP A 236 12.82 5.44 7.03
C TRP A 236 12.21 4.23 7.77
N LEU A 237 10.92 3.94 7.58
CA LEU A 237 10.26 2.77 8.17
C LEU A 237 10.92 1.45 7.73
N ALA A 238 11.34 1.34 6.46
CA ALA A 238 11.98 0.15 5.91
C ALA A 238 13.42 -0.06 6.42
N THR A 239 14.10 1.01 6.84
CA THR A 239 15.52 0.97 7.21
C THR A 239 15.79 1.12 8.70
N THR A 240 14.75 1.20 9.52
CA THR A 240 14.84 1.36 10.97
C THR A 240 14.13 0.24 11.71
N GLU A 241 14.30 0.15 13.02
CA GLU A 241 13.92 -1.01 13.83
C GLU A 241 12.50 -0.85 14.41
N PRO A 242 11.57 -1.79 14.11
CA PRO A 242 10.24 -1.80 14.74
C PRO A 242 10.33 -1.98 16.26
N GLY A 243 9.45 -1.31 16.98
CA GLY A 243 9.43 -1.31 18.46
C GLY A 243 10.43 -0.36 19.11
N LYS A 244 11.44 0.10 18.37
CA LYS A 244 12.46 1.03 18.85
C LYS A 244 12.34 2.39 18.16
N ASP A 245 12.52 2.43 16.86
CA ASP A 245 12.48 3.65 16.07
C ASP A 245 11.06 4.03 15.67
N TRP A 246 10.19 3.03 15.48
CA TRP A 246 8.78 3.22 15.21
C TRP A 246 7.92 2.14 15.90
N GLN A 247 6.68 2.48 16.18
CA GLN A 247 5.74 1.60 16.88
C GLN A 247 4.79 0.91 15.90
N PRO A 248 4.71 -0.45 15.88
CA PRO A 248 3.80 -1.21 15.03
C PRO A 248 2.33 -0.82 15.23
N GLY A 249 1.54 -0.94 14.17
CA GLY A 249 0.10 -0.63 14.21
C GLY A 249 -0.23 0.85 14.17
N ASN A 250 0.76 1.75 14.25
CA ASN A 250 0.52 3.18 14.20
C ASN A 250 0.50 3.72 12.77
N TYR A 251 0.04 4.96 12.64
CA TYR A 251 -0.05 5.71 11.40
C TYR A 251 0.95 6.86 11.41
N TYR A 252 1.79 6.96 10.39
CA TYR A 252 2.93 7.88 10.34
C TYR A 252 2.80 8.93 9.26
N TYR A 253 3.28 10.14 9.59
CA TYR A 253 3.56 11.22 8.66
C TYR A 253 4.86 11.92 9.05
N LYS A 254 5.75 12.16 8.09
CA LYS A 254 7.06 12.81 8.33
C LYS A 254 7.79 12.18 9.52
N ARG A 255 7.85 10.83 9.54
CA ARG A 255 8.50 9.99 10.56
C ARG A 255 7.93 10.16 11.99
N ARG A 256 6.70 10.67 12.14
CA ARG A 256 6.04 10.88 13.43
C ARG A 256 4.68 10.20 13.45
N ILE A 257 4.30 9.67 14.59
CA ILE A 257 2.94 9.16 14.80
C ILE A 257 1.97 10.34 14.63
N THR A 258 0.96 10.11 13.80
CA THR A 258 -0.03 11.13 13.44
C THR A 258 -1.44 10.58 13.58
N LYS A 259 -2.38 11.43 13.96
CA LYS A 259 -3.79 11.03 14.02
C LYS A 259 -4.35 10.84 12.61
N THR A 260 -5.23 9.85 12.49
CA THR A 260 -6.01 9.58 11.29
C THR A 260 -7.52 9.56 11.64
N HIS A 261 -8.35 8.89 10.88
CA HIS A 261 -9.78 8.80 11.11
C HIS A 261 -10.09 8.11 12.45
N LYS A 262 -11.11 8.58 13.16
CA LYS A 262 -11.52 8.04 14.49
C LYS A 262 -11.83 6.54 14.48
N LEU A 263 -12.32 5.99 13.35
CA LEU A 263 -12.58 4.55 13.22
C LEU A 263 -11.28 3.71 13.15
N ALA A 264 -10.14 4.32 12.86
CA ALA A 264 -8.88 3.59 12.82
C ALA A 264 -8.53 2.89 14.14
N ASP A 265 -9.00 3.45 15.27
CA ASP A 265 -8.77 2.89 16.61
C ASP A 265 -9.91 1.99 17.10
N ASN A 266 -10.91 1.70 16.25
CA ASN A 266 -12.03 0.83 16.61
C ASN A 266 -11.72 -0.65 16.29
N PRO A 267 -11.46 -1.50 17.30
CA PRO A 267 -11.10 -2.90 17.07
C PRO A 267 -12.24 -3.74 16.49
N VAL A 268 -13.50 -3.35 16.73
CA VAL A 268 -14.66 -4.06 16.17
C VAL A 268 -14.72 -3.84 14.67
N VAL A 269 -14.50 -2.60 14.21
CA VAL A 269 -14.46 -2.28 12.77
C VAL A 269 -13.28 -2.96 12.11
N ALA A 270 -12.10 -2.94 12.74
CA ALA A 270 -10.90 -3.60 12.21
C ALA A 270 -11.10 -5.12 12.05
N LYS A 271 -11.67 -5.77 13.06
CA LYS A 271 -12.00 -7.21 13.04
C LYS A 271 -13.03 -7.52 11.95
N SER A 272 -14.10 -6.74 11.85
CA SER A 272 -15.14 -6.94 10.83
C SER A 272 -14.61 -6.75 9.41
N LEU A 273 -13.75 -5.74 9.17
CA LEU A 273 -13.07 -5.57 7.89
C LEU A 273 -12.20 -6.78 7.55
N TRP A 274 -11.45 -7.29 8.52
CA TRP A 274 -10.62 -8.47 8.36
C TRP A 274 -11.41 -9.69 7.91
N GLU A 275 -12.48 -10.04 8.64
CA GLU A 275 -13.34 -11.20 8.36
C GLU A 275 -14.01 -11.09 6.98
N GLN A 276 -14.44 -9.88 6.59
CA GLN A 276 -14.99 -9.66 5.26
C GLN A 276 -13.92 -9.75 4.17
N SER A 277 -12.71 -9.26 4.42
CA SER A 277 -11.59 -9.37 3.48
C SER A 277 -11.17 -10.82 3.26
N GLU A 278 -11.15 -11.66 4.33
CA GLU A 278 -10.92 -13.11 4.20
C GLU A 278 -11.96 -13.75 3.27
N LYS A 279 -13.24 -13.43 3.47
CA LYS A 279 -14.33 -13.96 2.64
C LYS A 279 -14.22 -13.51 1.19
N LEU A 280 -13.96 -12.22 0.93
CA LEU A 280 -13.86 -11.65 -0.41
C LEU A 280 -12.63 -12.16 -1.16
N CYS A 281 -11.53 -12.41 -0.48
CA CYS A 281 -10.32 -12.97 -1.07
C CYS A 281 -10.33 -14.51 -1.15
N GLY A 282 -11.31 -15.18 -0.55
CA GLY A 282 -11.35 -16.66 -0.50
C GLY A 282 -10.15 -17.26 0.25
N VAL A 283 -9.74 -16.63 1.35
CA VAL A 283 -8.61 -17.06 2.20
C VAL A 283 -9.00 -17.04 3.66
N THR A 284 -8.23 -17.74 4.47
CA THR A 284 -8.31 -17.66 5.94
C THR A 284 -6.90 -17.45 6.47
N TYR A 285 -6.72 -16.44 7.28
CA TYR A 285 -5.48 -16.25 8.01
C TYR A 285 -5.45 -17.21 9.22
N PRO A 286 -4.34 -17.91 9.45
CA PRO A 286 -4.24 -18.84 10.57
C PRO A 286 -4.39 -18.09 11.91
N VAL A 287 -5.02 -18.75 12.86
CA VAL A 287 -5.03 -18.32 14.26
C VAL A 287 -3.83 -18.96 14.92
N LEU A 288 -2.83 -18.16 15.26
CA LEU A 288 -1.55 -18.59 15.83
C LEU A 288 -1.45 -18.19 17.31
#